data_426cadee731405e1f4d007474e94e95c
#
_entry.id   426cadee731405e1f4d007474e94e95c
#
_cell.length_a   1.000
_cell.length_b   1.000
_cell.length_c   1.000
_cell.angle_alpha   90.00
_cell.angle_beta   90.00
_cell.angle_gamma   90.00
#
_symmetry.space_group_name_H-M   'P 1'
#
loop_
_entity.id
_entity.type
_entity.pdbx_description
1 polymer ?
#
loop_
_entity_poly.entity_id
_entity_poly.type
_entity_poly.pdbx_seq_one_letter_code
_entity_poly.pdbx_strand_id
1 'polypeptide(L)'
;MRLENKIALITGGASGLGLATTERFVTEGCRVLVTDIQAEQGEELSARFGNDVLFRRCDVTREDEVEAAFEFAEQELGPIDAVFHSAGIIGAVGPITTTPGDEWRFSIDILLNGTFYAVKHAARVMVPRKKGSIISMASTAGLMGGLGPHAYAAAKHAVVGLTKNVAAELAGEGVRINAVAATGMATPMVAVSLTGDPSKIEEAKETLAETSPLKGRAGLAEDVANAVLWLASDESGYTTGHTLTTDAGLTVGATPEGPAFSEYQPLFREGGKRGLESS
;
A
#
# COMPACT_ATOMS: atom_id res chain seq x y z
N MET A 1 -8.11 -16.40 14.73
CA MET A 1 -7.56 -15.85 13.47
C MET A 1 -8.43 -14.67 13.03
N ARG A 2 -7.82 -13.58 12.58
CA ARG A 2 -8.53 -12.32 12.26
C ARG A 2 -9.28 -12.36 10.92
N LEU A 3 -8.88 -13.25 10.01
CA LEU A 3 -9.48 -13.46 8.69
C LEU A 3 -9.97 -14.89 8.49
N GLU A 4 -10.29 -15.59 9.58
CA GLU A 4 -10.76 -16.98 9.52
C GLU A 4 -11.99 -17.12 8.61
N ASN A 5 -11.93 -18.04 7.66
CA ASN A 5 -12.96 -18.29 6.65
C ASN A 5 -13.27 -17.10 5.71
N LYS A 6 -12.43 -16.07 5.67
CA LYS A 6 -12.53 -14.95 4.72
C LYS A 6 -11.84 -15.31 3.40
N ILE A 7 -12.26 -14.63 2.36
CA ILE A 7 -11.67 -14.74 1.02
C ILE A 7 -11.13 -13.37 0.63
N ALA A 8 -9.88 -13.35 0.14
CA ALA A 8 -9.25 -12.12 -0.34
C ALA A 8 -8.74 -12.25 -1.78
N LEU A 9 -8.68 -11.12 -2.49
CA LEU A 9 -7.96 -10.96 -3.74
C LEU A 9 -6.83 -9.96 -3.53
N ILE A 10 -5.60 -10.34 -3.90
CA ILE A 10 -4.40 -9.48 -3.79
C ILE A 10 -3.76 -9.34 -5.16
N THR A 11 -3.70 -8.11 -5.70
CA THR A 11 -2.97 -7.83 -6.93
C THR A 11 -1.52 -7.48 -6.62
N GLY A 12 -0.56 -7.88 -7.49
CA GLY A 12 0.86 -7.74 -7.19
C GLY A 12 1.28 -8.60 -6.00
N GLY A 13 0.59 -9.74 -5.81
CA GLY A 13 0.74 -10.57 -4.62
C GLY A 13 1.89 -11.57 -4.65
N ALA A 14 2.63 -11.65 -5.76
CA ALA A 14 3.74 -12.60 -5.92
C ALA A 14 5.09 -12.04 -5.42
N SER A 15 5.16 -10.75 -5.07
CA SER A 15 6.39 -10.13 -4.57
C SER A 15 6.16 -9.01 -3.56
N GLY A 16 7.20 -8.62 -2.82
CA GLY A 16 7.26 -7.44 -1.98
C GLY A 16 6.11 -7.32 -0.96
N LEU A 17 5.41 -6.18 -0.98
CA LEU A 17 4.32 -5.89 -0.03
C LEU A 17 3.12 -6.82 -0.20
N GLY A 18 2.80 -7.16 -1.47
CA GLY A 18 1.72 -8.07 -1.79
C GLY A 18 2.00 -9.49 -1.30
N LEU A 19 3.22 -9.99 -1.48
CA LEU A 19 3.65 -11.31 -0.98
C LEU A 19 3.57 -11.37 0.55
N ALA A 20 4.15 -10.39 1.25
CA ALA A 20 4.09 -10.35 2.72
C ALA A 20 2.64 -10.29 3.23
N THR A 21 1.75 -9.57 2.51
CA THR A 21 0.32 -9.52 2.84
C THR A 21 -0.36 -10.86 2.57
N THR A 22 -0.03 -11.55 1.47
CA THR A 22 -0.56 -12.89 1.16
C THR A 22 -0.20 -13.87 2.27
N GLU A 23 1.08 -13.94 2.65
CA GLU A 23 1.57 -14.80 3.73
C GLU A 23 0.88 -14.48 5.07
N ARG A 24 0.73 -13.19 5.37
CA ARG A 24 0.05 -12.75 6.59
C ARG A 24 -1.43 -13.13 6.59
N PHE A 25 -2.13 -12.98 5.48
CA PHE A 25 -3.54 -13.32 5.36
C PHE A 25 -3.78 -14.82 5.52
N VAL A 26 -2.96 -15.66 4.87
CA VAL A 26 -3.01 -17.12 5.02
C VAL A 26 -2.79 -17.53 6.48
N THR A 27 -1.80 -16.95 7.17
CA THR A 27 -1.55 -17.19 8.59
C THR A 27 -2.76 -16.85 9.48
N GLU A 28 -3.61 -15.93 9.03
CA GLU A 28 -4.83 -15.52 9.74
C GLU A 28 -6.09 -16.26 9.26
N GLY A 29 -5.93 -17.35 8.50
CA GLY A 29 -7.02 -18.23 8.09
C GLY A 29 -7.79 -17.78 6.85
N CYS A 30 -7.22 -16.86 6.05
CA CYS A 30 -7.79 -16.37 4.81
C CYS A 30 -7.41 -17.28 3.64
N ARG A 31 -8.34 -17.52 2.71
CA ARG A 31 -8.02 -18.06 1.38
C ARG A 31 -7.82 -16.89 0.42
N VAL A 32 -6.77 -16.94 -0.39
CA VAL A 32 -6.33 -15.80 -1.18
C VAL A 32 -6.24 -16.15 -2.67
N LEU A 33 -6.88 -15.36 -3.54
CA LEU A 33 -6.46 -15.29 -4.94
C LEU A 33 -5.35 -14.26 -5.05
N VAL A 34 -4.16 -14.70 -5.42
CA VAL A 34 -3.04 -13.85 -5.82
C VAL A 34 -3.11 -13.59 -7.31
N THR A 35 -2.99 -12.33 -7.72
CA THR A 35 -2.79 -11.97 -9.12
C THR A 35 -1.50 -11.19 -9.28
N ASP A 36 -0.75 -11.50 -10.33
CA ASP A 36 0.52 -10.84 -10.67
C ASP A 36 0.83 -11.04 -12.16
N ILE A 37 1.72 -10.23 -12.72
CA ILE A 37 2.27 -10.49 -14.05
C ILE A 37 3.42 -11.51 -14.01
N GLN A 38 4.03 -11.72 -12.85
CA GLN A 38 5.14 -12.64 -12.58
C GLN A 38 4.59 -14.07 -12.40
N ALA A 39 4.37 -14.77 -13.52
CA ALA A 39 3.68 -16.07 -13.51
C ALA A 39 4.43 -17.13 -12.70
N GLU A 40 5.75 -17.24 -12.87
CA GLU A 40 6.58 -18.24 -12.19
C GLU A 40 6.51 -18.09 -10.67
N GLN A 41 6.72 -16.87 -10.15
CA GLN A 41 6.64 -16.58 -8.72
C GLN A 41 5.25 -16.80 -8.14
N GLY A 42 4.21 -16.49 -8.93
CA GLY A 42 2.83 -16.71 -8.51
C GLY A 42 2.46 -18.19 -8.42
N GLU A 43 2.92 -19.01 -9.37
CA GLU A 43 2.72 -20.46 -9.38
C GLU A 43 3.50 -21.14 -8.24
N GLU A 44 4.74 -20.72 -7.98
CA GLU A 44 5.53 -21.19 -6.84
C GLU A 44 4.83 -20.88 -5.51
N LEU A 45 4.27 -19.67 -5.38
CA LEU A 45 3.53 -19.26 -4.19
C LEU A 45 2.28 -20.13 -3.98
N SER A 46 1.50 -20.34 -5.05
CA SER A 46 0.33 -21.23 -4.99
C SER A 46 0.71 -22.67 -4.64
N ALA A 47 1.77 -23.20 -5.21
CA ALA A 47 2.28 -24.53 -4.87
C ALA A 47 2.71 -24.64 -3.39
N ARG A 48 3.32 -23.60 -2.85
CA ARG A 48 3.78 -23.54 -1.45
C ARG A 48 2.64 -23.57 -0.44
N PHE A 49 1.52 -22.88 -0.72
CA PHE A 49 0.38 -22.76 0.20
C PHE A 49 -0.80 -23.68 -0.16
N GLY A 50 -0.73 -24.37 -1.28
CA GLY A 50 -1.75 -25.32 -1.72
C GLY A 50 -3.13 -24.67 -1.85
N ASN A 51 -4.14 -25.25 -1.20
CA ASN A 51 -5.53 -24.80 -1.33
C ASN A 51 -5.81 -23.41 -0.71
N ASP A 52 -4.89 -22.86 0.08
CA ASP A 52 -5.09 -21.56 0.73
C ASP A 52 -4.73 -20.40 -0.19
N VAL A 53 -3.92 -20.64 -1.25
CA VAL A 53 -3.55 -19.64 -2.25
C VAL A 53 -3.76 -20.18 -3.65
N LEU A 54 -4.64 -19.54 -4.41
CA LEU A 54 -4.72 -19.70 -5.85
C LEU A 54 -3.95 -18.58 -6.54
N PHE A 55 -3.40 -18.86 -7.70
CA PHE A 55 -2.74 -17.86 -8.53
C PHE A 55 -3.41 -17.73 -9.89
N ARG A 56 -3.47 -16.49 -10.38
CA ARG A 56 -3.88 -16.18 -11.76
C ARG A 56 -3.01 -15.04 -12.30
N ARG A 57 -2.38 -15.27 -13.45
CA ARG A 57 -1.68 -14.17 -14.14
C ARG A 57 -2.68 -13.06 -14.50
N CYS A 58 -2.33 -11.81 -14.20
CA CYS A 58 -3.15 -10.64 -14.51
C CYS A 58 -2.27 -9.40 -14.71
N ASP A 59 -2.45 -8.74 -15.82
CA ASP A 59 -1.90 -7.41 -16.08
C ASP A 59 -2.96 -6.37 -15.67
N VAL A 60 -2.67 -5.61 -14.62
CA VAL A 60 -3.62 -4.62 -14.07
C VAL A 60 -3.90 -3.44 -15.01
N THR A 61 -3.15 -3.27 -16.08
CA THR A 61 -3.44 -2.28 -17.14
C THR A 61 -4.57 -2.73 -18.07
N ARG A 62 -4.94 -4.01 -17.99
CA ARG A 62 -5.97 -4.65 -18.78
C ARG A 62 -7.22 -4.86 -17.94
N GLU A 63 -8.23 -4.02 -18.14
CA GLU A 63 -9.47 -4.11 -17.35
C GLU A 63 -10.17 -5.46 -17.49
N ASP A 64 -10.16 -6.06 -18.70
CA ASP A 64 -10.71 -7.38 -18.97
C ASP A 64 -9.99 -8.50 -18.18
N GLU A 65 -8.67 -8.42 -17.99
CA GLU A 65 -7.93 -9.37 -17.16
C GLU A 65 -8.25 -9.19 -15.68
N VAL A 66 -8.41 -7.94 -15.22
CA VAL A 66 -8.83 -7.63 -13.85
C VAL A 66 -10.23 -8.17 -13.59
N GLU A 67 -11.22 -7.90 -14.46
CA GLU A 67 -12.60 -8.43 -14.34
C GLU A 67 -12.60 -9.95 -14.24
N ALA A 68 -11.89 -10.62 -15.15
CA ALA A 68 -11.77 -12.08 -15.16
C ALA A 68 -11.10 -12.66 -13.91
N ALA A 69 -10.23 -11.90 -13.23
CA ALA A 69 -9.64 -12.32 -11.96
C ALA A 69 -10.68 -12.30 -10.82
N PHE A 70 -11.55 -11.29 -10.77
CA PHE A 70 -12.64 -11.24 -9.79
C PHE A 70 -13.65 -12.38 -10.01
N GLU A 71 -14.05 -12.61 -11.26
CA GLU A 71 -14.95 -13.74 -11.61
C GLU A 71 -14.35 -15.08 -11.20
N PHE A 72 -13.08 -15.30 -11.50
CA PHE A 72 -12.36 -16.51 -11.13
C PHE A 72 -12.30 -16.69 -9.60
N ALA A 73 -12.00 -15.62 -8.84
CA ALA A 73 -12.00 -15.69 -7.38
C ALA A 73 -13.36 -16.11 -6.81
N GLU A 74 -14.45 -15.51 -7.30
CA GLU A 74 -15.80 -15.84 -6.82
C GLU A 74 -16.23 -17.27 -7.20
N GLN A 75 -15.80 -17.77 -8.36
CA GLN A 75 -16.08 -19.14 -8.81
C GLN A 75 -15.30 -20.19 -7.99
N GLU A 76 -14.01 -19.99 -7.76
CA GLU A 76 -13.13 -21.00 -7.16
C GLU A 76 -13.06 -20.90 -5.64
N LEU A 77 -13.14 -19.70 -5.08
CA LEU A 77 -13.00 -19.48 -3.64
C LEU A 77 -14.32 -19.13 -2.97
N GLY A 78 -15.20 -18.43 -3.67
CA GLY A 78 -16.45 -17.89 -3.15
C GLY A 78 -16.43 -16.35 -2.97
N PRO A 79 -17.39 -15.81 -2.22
CA PRO A 79 -17.57 -14.36 -2.10
C PRO A 79 -16.35 -13.64 -1.51
N ILE A 80 -15.79 -12.67 -2.24
CA ILE A 80 -14.60 -11.92 -1.81
C ILE A 80 -14.93 -10.97 -0.66
N ASP A 81 -14.30 -11.13 0.50
CA ASP A 81 -14.46 -10.27 1.69
C ASP A 81 -13.48 -9.09 1.72
N ALA A 82 -12.27 -9.26 1.19
CA ALA A 82 -11.24 -8.22 1.17
C ALA A 82 -10.50 -8.18 -0.16
N VAL A 83 -10.14 -6.97 -0.59
CA VAL A 83 -9.27 -6.75 -1.76
C VAL A 83 -8.11 -5.87 -1.34
N PHE A 84 -6.87 -6.30 -1.65
CA PHE A 84 -5.69 -5.48 -1.53
C PHE A 84 -5.07 -5.25 -2.91
N HIS A 85 -5.17 -4.02 -3.41
CA HIS A 85 -4.50 -3.62 -4.63
C HIS A 85 -3.09 -3.13 -4.31
N SER A 86 -2.09 -4.00 -4.53
CA SER A 86 -0.66 -3.75 -4.28
C SER A 86 0.17 -3.64 -5.54
N ALA A 87 -0.36 -4.06 -6.69
CA ALA A 87 0.35 -3.99 -7.96
C ALA A 87 0.84 -2.56 -8.24
N GLY A 88 2.12 -2.43 -8.59
CA GLY A 88 2.70 -1.14 -8.87
C GLY A 88 4.19 -1.21 -9.18
N ILE A 89 4.69 -0.12 -9.71
CA ILE A 89 6.10 0.11 -10.09
C ILE A 89 6.55 1.49 -9.61
N ILE A 90 7.84 1.79 -9.68
CA ILE A 90 8.33 3.16 -9.50
C ILE A 90 7.95 4.03 -10.71
N GLY A 91 7.95 3.46 -11.91
CA GLY A 91 7.61 4.16 -13.15
C GLY A 91 8.72 5.07 -13.66
N ALA A 92 8.34 6.08 -14.45
CA ALA A 92 9.27 7.02 -15.07
C ALA A 92 10.04 7.83 -14.01
N VAL A 93 11.37 7.82 -14.10
CA VAL A 93 12.28 8.53 -13.21
C VAL A 93 13.08 9.55 -14.00
N GLY A 94 13.04 10.82 -13.59
CA GLY A 94 13.82 11.89 -14.23
C GLY A 94 13.27 13.29 -13.91
N PRO A 95 14.01 14.33 -14.34
CA PRO A 95 13.54 15.70 -14.24
C PRO A 95 12.26 15.94 -15.04
N ILE A 96 11.39 16.85 -14.58
CA ILE A 96 10.12 17.15 -15.24
C ILE A 96 10.31 17.60 -16.71
N THR A 97 11.42 18.26 -16.99
CA THR A 97 11.74 18.79 -18.33
C THR A 97 12.11 17.71 -19.35
N THR A 98 12.48 16.50 -18.92
CA THR A 98 13.00 15.43 -19.78
C THR A 98 12.28 14.09 -19.62
N THR A 99 11.34 13.99 -18.69
CA THR A 99 10.54 12.77 -18.49
C THR A 99 9.73 12.46 -19.76
N PRO A 100 9.92 11.29 -20.41
CA PRO A 100 9.21 10.91 -21.64
C PRO A 100 7.70 10.76 -21.40
N GLY A 101 6.88 11.29 -22.30
CA GLY A 101 5.42 11.27 -22.15
C GLY A 101 4.79 9.88 -22.30
N ASP A 102 5.43 8.95 -22.98
CA ASP A 102 5.01 7.54 -23.09
C ASP A 102 5.32 6.77 -21.79
N GLU A 103 6.50 6.97 -21.19
CA GLU A 103 6.82 6.40 -19.89
C GLU A 103 5.92 6.96 -18.77
N TRP A 104 5.57 8.26 -18.85
CA TRP A 104 4.57 8.85 -17.98
C TRP A 104 3.23 8.12 -18.11
N ARG A 105 2.69 7.97 -19.33
CA ARG A 105 1.42 7.27 -19.58
C ARG A 105 1.46 5.84 -19.05
N PHE A 106 2.52 5.09 -19.38
CA PHE A 106 2.71 3.72 -18.91
C PHE A 106 2.69 3.65 -17.35
N SER A 107 3.35 4.60 -16.69
CA SER A 107 3.35 4.67 -15.22
C SER A 107 1.95 4.92 -14.65
N ILE A 108 1.19 5.84 -15.25
CA ILE A 108 -0.19 6.15 -14.86
C ILE A 108 -1.12 4.95 -15.12
N ASP A 109 -0.95 4.23 -16.22
CA ASP A 109 -1.77 3.06 -16.55
C ASP A 109 -1.64 1.98 -15.48
N ILE A 110 -0.43 1.69 -15.00
CA ILE A 110 -0.24 0.71 -13.93
C ILE A 110 -0.72 1.27 -12.58
N LEU A 111 -0.25 2.47 -12.20
CA LEU A 111 -0.37 2.96 -10.82
C LEU A 111 -1.76 3.54 -10.50
N LEU A 112 -2.44 4.13 -11.47
CA LEU A 112 -3.72 4.76 -11.28
C LEU A 112 -4.86 4.02 -11.97
N ASN A 113 -4.76 3.74 -13.28
CA ASN A 113 -5.83 3.05 -14.00
C ASN A 113 -6.01 1.63 -13.48
N GLY A 114 -4.90 0.90 -13.19
CA GLY A 114 -4.96 -0.40 -12.53
C GLY A 114 -5.62 -0.35 -11.15
N THR A 115 -5.33 0.69 -10.35
CA THR A 115 -6.03 0.89 -9.06
C THR A 115 -7.53 1.13 -9.27
N PHE A 116 -7.89 1.95 -10.24
CA PHE A 116 -9.30 2.20 -10.56
C PHE A 116 -10.03 0.92 -10.98
N TYR A 117 -9.44 0.10 -11.84
CA TYR A 117 -10.04 -1.17 -12.26
C TYR A 117 -10.24 -2.12 -11.08
N ALA A 118 -9.23 -2.28 -10.22
CA ALA A 118 -9.34 -3.12 -9.03
C ALA A 118 -10.45 -2.63 -8.08
N VAL A 119 -10.53 -1.33 -7.82
CA VAL A 119 -11.57 -0.72 -6.97
C VAL A 119 -12.96 -0.89 -7.58
N LYS A 120 -13.11 -0.67 -8.89
CA LYS A 120 -14.37 -0.83 -9.64
C LYS A 120 -14.90 -2.25 -9.53
N HIS A 121 -14.08 -3.26 -9.83
CA HIS A 121 -14.52 -4.65 -9.81
C HIS A 121 -14.70 -5.17 -8.38
N ALA A 122 -13.92 -4.71 -7.41
CA ALA A 122 -14.17 -4.98 -5.99
C ALA A 122 -15.54 -4.44 -5.54
N ALA A 123 -15.87 -3.20 -5.89
CA ALA A 123 -17.17 -2.62 -5.57
C ALA A 123 -18.32 -3.39 -6.24
N ARG A 124 -18.17 -3.81 -7.51
CA ARG A 124 -19.20 -4.59 -8.26
C ARG A 124 -19.58 -5.87 -7.54
N VAL A 125 -18.64 -6.60 -6.95
CA VAL A 125 -18.89 -7.86 -6.25
C VAL A 125 -19.29 -7.68 -4.78
N MET A 126 -18.89 -6.58 -4.13
CA MET A 126 -19.14 -6.32 -2.71
C MET A 126 -20.46 -5.59 -2.44
N VAL A 127 -20.84 -4.60 -3.27
CA VAL A 127 -22.03 -3.77 -3.06
C VAL A 127 -23.33 -4.59 -3.02
N PRO A 128 -23.57 -5.59 -3.90
CA PRO A 128 -24.78 -6.40 -3.82
C PRO A 128 -24.94 -7.16 -2.51
N ARG A 129 -23.83 -7.47 -1.85
CA ARG A 129 -23.77 -8.19 -0.56
C ARG A 129 -23.74 -7.25 0.66
N LYS A 130 -23.60 -5.94 0.43
CA LYS A 130 -23.47 -4.90 1.46
C LYS A 130 -22.34 -5.19 2.46
N LYS A 131 -21.26 -5.78 2.00
CA LYS A 131 -20.14 -6.23 2.83
C LYS A 131 -18.86 -6.31 2.01
N GLY A 132 -17.78 -5.74 2.53
CA GLY A 132 -16.44 -5.86 1.97
C GLY A 132 -15.48 -4.80 2.48
N SER A 133 -14.18 -5.07 2.28
CA SER A 133 -13.11 -4.12 2.57
C SER A 133 -12.16 -4.03 1.39
N ILE A 134 -12.03 -2.84 0.83
CA ILE A 134 -11.11 -2.54 -0.29
C ILE A 134 -9.93 -1.76 0.29
N ILE A 135 -8.70 -2.18 -0.02
CA ILE A 135 -7.48 -1.52 0.42
C ILE A 135 -6.61 -1.24 -0.81
N SER A 136 -6.21 0.02 -0.99
CA SER A 136 -5.32 0.42 -2.07
C SER A 136 -3.95 0.83 -1.54
N MET A 137 -2.88 0.38 -2.21
CA MET A 137 -1.52 0.80 -1.86
C MET A 137 -1.24 2.21 -2.39
N ALA A 138 -1.27 3.19 -1.49
CA ALA A 138 -0.79 4.55 -1.73
C ALA A 138 0.74 4.64 -1.50
N SER A 139 1.21 5.76 -1.01
CA SER A 139 2.61 6.02 -0.62
C SER A 139 2.68 7.32 0.16
N THR A 140 3.73 7.53 0.94
CA THR A 140 4.08 8.86 1.47
C THR A 140 4.26 9.88 0.34
N ALA A 141 4.70 9.46 -0.85
CA ALA A 141 4.73 10.29 -2.06
C ALA A 141 3.33 10.70 -2.57
N GLY A 142 2.25 10.11 -2.06
CA GLY A 142 0.86 10.54 -2.27
C GLY A 142 0.35 11.53 -1.22
N LEU A 143 1.18 11.88 -0.23
CA LEU A 143 0.85 12.78 0.87
C LEU A 143 1.74 14.04 0.89
N MET A 144 2.99 13.91 0.44
CA MET A 144 3.98 14.99 0.41
C MET A 144 4.72 15.02 -0.92
N GLY A 145 5.13 16.21 -1.35
CA GLY A 145 6.02 16.39 -2.49
C GLY A 145 7.46 15.96 -2.18
N GLY A 146 8.22 15.63 -3.23
CA GLY A 146 9.65 15.33 -3.13
C GLY A 146 10.01 13.91 -2.68
N LEU A 147 9.02 13.04 -2.45
CA LEU A 147 9.22 11.68 -1.94
C LEU A 147 9.16 10.60 -3.02
N GLY A 148 9.06 10.96 -4.29
CA GLY A 148 9.03 10.02 -5.40
C GLY A 148 9.05 10.69 -6.77
N PRO A 149 9.24 9.92 -7.86
CA PRO A 149 9.18 10.44 -9.23
C PRO A 149 7.83 11.07 -9.55
N HIS A 150 7.79 11.98 -10.54
CA HIS A 150 6.61 12.80 -10.83
C HIS A 150 5.35 11.98 -11.16
N ALA A 151 5.45 10.95 -12.03
CA ALA A 151 4.32 10.11 -12.37
C ALA A 151 3.84 9.29 -11.17
N TYR A 152 4.78 8.74 -10.39
CA TYR A 152 4.49 8.00 -9.17
C TYR A 152 3.77 8.88 -8.13
N ALA A 153 4.33 10.05 -7.82
CA ALA A 153 3.73 10.97 -6.86
C ALA A 153 2.33 11.43 -7.29
N ALA A 154 2.15 11.79 -8.56
CA ALA A 154 0.84 12.17 -9.11
C ALA A 154 -0.18 11.02 -8.98
N ALA A 155 0.18 9.80 -9.38
CA ALA A 155 -0.69 8.63 -9.26
C ALA A 155 -1.04 8.33 -7.79
N LYS A 156 -0.07 8.37 -6.88
CA LYS A 156 -0.32 8.06 -5.45
C LYS A 156 -1.15 9.13 -4.74
N HIS A 157 -1.05 10.42 -5.12
CA HIS A 157 -2.01 11.45 -4.69
C HIS A 157 -3.41 11.17 -5.24
N ALA A 158 -3.52 10.77 -6.51
CA ALA A 158 -4.80 10.40 -7.10
C ALA A 158 -5.44 9.18 -6.42
N VAL A 159 -4.66 8.16 -6.02
CA VAL A 159 -5.15 7.00 -5.26
C VAL A 159 -5.75 7.43 -3.92
N VAL A 160 -5.10 8.37 -3.19
CA VAL A 160 -5.66 8.93 -1.95
C VAL A 160 -6.97 9.66 -2.20
N GLY A 161 -7.05 10.46 -3.28
CA GLY A 161 -8.26 11.15 -3.69
C GLY A 161 -9.39 10.20 -4.08
N LEU A 162 -9.08 9.17 -4.89
CA LEU A 162 -10.01 8.13 -5.30
C LEU A 162 -10.57 7.38 -4.07
N THR A 163 -9.71 6.99 -3.14
CA THR A 163 -10.10 6.31 -1.90
C THR A 163 -11.14 7.11 -1.12
N LYS A 164 -10.92 8.41 -0.93
CA LYS A 164 -11.85 9.29 -0.21
C LYS A 164 -13.20 9.42 -0.93
N ASN A 165 -13.16 9.61 -2.25
CA ASN A 165 -14.37 9.83 -3.03
C ASN A 165 -15.23 8.56 -3.10
N VAL A 166 -14.61 7.41 -3.36
CA VAL A 166 -15.31 6.11 -3.40
C VAL A 166 -15.82 5.71 -2.01
N ALA A 167 -15.10 6.06 -0.93
CA ALA A 167 -15.59 5.81 0.43
C ALA A 167 -16.90 6.54 0.73
N ALA A 168 -17.04 7.79 0.26
CA ALA A 168 -18.27 8.56 0.42
C ALA A 168 -19.46 7.92 -0.33
N GLU A 169 -19.21 7.31 -1.49
CA GLU A 169 -20.20 6.58 -2.26
C GLU A 169 -20.60 5.26 -1.59
N LEU A 170 -19.59 4.44 -1.20
CA LEU A 170 -19.80 3.07 -0.75
C LEU A 170 -20.19 2.93 0.73
N ALA A 171 -20.06 3.99 1.53
CA ALA A 171 -20.41 3.95 2.95
C ALA A 171 -21.87 3.53 3.20
N GLY A 172 -22.80 4.05 2.39
CA GLY A 172 -24.22 3.69 2.43
C GLY A 172 -24.51 2.25 1.97
N GLU A 173 -23.57 1.64 1.25
CA GLU A 173 -23.66 0.28 0.72
C GLU A 173 -23.00 -0.76 1.65
N GLY A 174 -22.49 -0.35 2.83
CA GLY A 174 -21.85 -1.27 3.78
C GLY A 174 -20.48 -1.78 3.33
N VAL A 175 -19.84 -1.14 2.35
CA VAL A 175 -18.52 -1.47 1.85
C VAL A 175 -17.53 -0.40 2.27
N ARG A 176 -16.38 -0.81 2.83
CA ARG A 176 -15.32 0.10 3.24
C ARG A 176 -14.22 0.15 2.19
N ILE A 177 -13.65 1.32 1.99
CA ILE A 177 -12.41 1.49 1.21
C ILE A 177 -11.44 2.39 1.95
N ASN A 178 -10.18 1.93 2.05
CA ASN A 178 -9.10 2.67 2.69
C ASN A 178 -7.82 2.55 1.84
N ALA A 179 -6.83 3.37 2.17
CA ALA A 179 -5.50 3.27 1.59
C ALA A 179 -4.44 3.04 2.68
N VAL A 180 -3.31 2.45 2.31
CA VAL A 180 -2.10 2.41 3.13
C VAL A 180 -1.02 3.23 2.43
N ALA A 181 -0.44 4.20 3.14
CA ALA A 181 0.66 5.03 2.65
C ALA A 181 1.94 4.66 3.39
N ALA A 182 2.85 3.97 2.72
CA ALA A 182 4.15 3.60 3.28
C ALA A 182 5.27 4.46 2.70
N THR A 183 6.35 4.60 3.47
CA THR A 183 7.64 5.08 2.99
C THR A 183 8.45 3.92 2.37
N GLY A 184 9.76 4.08 2.18
CA GLY A 184 10.63 2.99 1.73
C GLY A 184 10.56 1.79 2.66
N MET A 185 10.12 0.65 2.13
CA MET A 185 10.09 -0.64 2.82
C MET A 185 11.10 -1.60 2.19
N ALA A 186 11.75 -2.42 3.00
CA ALA A 186 12.71 -3.43 2.52
C ALA A 186 12.00 -4.46 1.63
N THR A 187 12.04 -4.23 0.32
CA THR A 187 11.40 -5.02 -0.72
C THR A 187 12.31 -5.05 -1.96
N PRO A 188 12.11 -5.96 -2.91
CA PRO A 188 12.87 -5.98 -4.18
C PRO A 188 12.83 -4.63 -4.92
N MET A 189 11.68 -3.93 -4.93
CA MET A 189 11.52 -2.61 -5.56
C MET A 189 12.43 -1.55 -4.93
N VAL A 190 12.55 -1.52 -3.61
CA VAL A 190 13.42 -0.56 -2.92
C VAL A 190 14.87 -1.00 -2.99
N ALA A 191 15.15 -2.31 -2.92
CA ALA A 191 16.49 -2.85 -3.09
C ALA A 191 17.10 -2.45 -4.44
N VAL A 192 16.38 -2.62 -5.55
CA VAL A 192 16.90 -2.22 -6.86
C VAL A 192 17.11 -0.70 -6.96
N SER A 193 16.29 0.10 -6.28
CA SER A 193 16.44 1.56 -6.28
C SER A 193 17.67 2.04 -5.49
N LEU A 194 18.05 1.33 -4.43
CA LEU A 194 19.17 1.69 -3.56
C LEU A 194 20.49 1.05 -4.00
N THR A 195 20.46 -0.19 -4.50
CA THR A 195 21.64 -1.01 -4.75
C THR A 195 21.85 -1.37 -6.22
N GLY A 196 20.82 -1.15 -7.06
CA GLY A 196 20.79 -1.62 -8.46
C GLY A 196 20.42 -3.11 -8.61
N ASP A 197 20.20 -3.84 -7.50
CA ASP A 197 19.94 -5.29 -7.50
C ASP A 197 18.72 -5.63 -6.61
N PRO A 198 17.63 -6.18 -7.17
CA PRO A 198 16.43 -6.51 -6.42
C PRO A 198 16.61 -7.61 -5.36
N SER A 199 17.68 -8.41 -5.47
CA SER A 199 17.98 -9.49 -4.52
C SER A 199 18.65 -9.00 -3.22
N LYS A 200 19.23 -7.79 -3.23
CA LYS A 200 19.97 -7.19 -2.09
C LYS A 200 19.05 -6.54 -1.05
N ILE A 201 18.05 -7.28 -0.58
CA ILE A 201 17.06 -6.77 0.38
C ILE A 201 17.70 -6.45 1.73
N GLU A 202 18.65 -7.26 2.20
CA GLU A 202 19.33 -7.01 3.50
C GLU A 202 20.19 -5.74 3.45
N GLU A 203 20.92 -5.48 2.35
CA GLU A 203 21.69 -4.25 2.16
C GLU A 203 20.76 -3.01 2.16
N ALA A 204 19.61 -3.12 1.47
CA ALA A 204 18.59 -2.07 1.46
C ALA A 204 18.00 -1.84 2.86
N LYS A 205 17.80 -2.89 3.65
CA LYS A 205 17.29 -2.83 5.02
C LYS A 205 18.27 -2.12 5.96
N GLU A 206 19.57 -2.37 5.83
CA GLU A 206 20.60 -1.65 6.59
C GLU A 206 20.53 -0.14 6.29
N THR A 207 20.52 0.24 5.01
CA THR A 207 20.41 1.64 4.59
C THR A 207 19.12 2.31 5.10
N LEU A 208 18.00 1.60 5.04
CA LEU A 208 16.71 2.09 5.56
C LEU A 208 16.74 2.26 7.08
N ALA A 209 17.42 1.39 7.82
CA ALA A 209 17.55 1.48 9.27
C ALA A 209 18.39 2.70 9.70
N GLU A 210 19.43 3.04 8.93
CA GLU A 210 20.30 4.19 9.18
C GLU A 210 19.54 5.52 8.99
N THR A 211 18.65 5.59 7.98
CA THR A 211 17.91 6.81 7.62
C THR A 211 16.53 6.90 8.26
N SER A 212 16.11 5.88 8.99
CA SER A 212 14.78 5.83 9.60
C SER A 212 14.62 6.84 10.75
N PRO A 213 13.51 7.60 10.79
CA PRO A 213 13.14 8.38 11.97
C PRO A 213 12.98 7.53 13.24
N LEU A 214 12.51 6.28 13.13
CA LEU A 214 12.56 5.27 14.19
C LEU A 214 13.95 4.64 14.21
N LYS A 215 14.84 5.22 14.98
CA LYS A 215 16.26 4.97 15.00
C LYS A 215 16.62 3.48 15.05
N GLY A 216 17.41 3.02 14.09
CA GLY A 216 17.88 1.64 13.99
C GLY A 216 16.82 0.63 13.51
N ARG A 217 15.64 1.09 13.03
CA ARG A 217 14.59 0.22 12.56
C ARG A 217 14.22 0.53 11.11
N ALA A 218 14.48 -0.39 10.20
CA ALA A 218 13.98 -0.32 8.83
C ALA A 218 12.46 -0.52 8.77
N GLY A 219 11.81 0.08 7.80
CA GLY A 219 10.47 -0.31 7.39
C GLY A 219 10.52 -1.66 6.67
N LEU A 220 9.64 -2.59 7.06
CA LEU A 220 9.56 -3.93 6.51
C LEU A 220 8.24 -4.13 5.77
N ALA A 221 8.21 -5.09 4.83
CA ALA A 221 6.99 -5.46 4.12
C ALA A 221 5.87 -5.92 5.09
N GLU A 222 6.24 -6.56 6.18
CA GLU A 222 5.34 -7.03 7.25
C GLU A 222 4.66 -5.87 7.99
N ASP A 223 5.27 -4.68 8.07
CA ASP A 223 4.63 -3.51 8.67
C ASP A 223 3.41 -3.07 7.86
N VAL A 224 3.53 -3.10 6.54
CA VAL A 224 2.42 -2.86 5.62
C VAL A 224 1.40 -3.99 5.69
N ALA A 225 1.84 -5.24 5.68
CA ALA A 225 0.95 -6.40 5.77
C ALA A 225 0.09 -6.37 7.05
N ASN A 226 0.65 -5.95 8.19
CA ASN A 226 -0.09 -5.79 9.44
C ASN A 226 -1.14 -4.64 9.37
N ALA A 227 -0.81 -3.52 8.71
CA ALA A 227 -1.75 -2.43 8.47
C ALA A 227 -2.91 -2.86 7.56
N VAL A 228 -2.59 -3.57 6.47
CA VAL A 228 -3.58 -4.12 5.53
C VAL A 228 -4.46 -5.18 6.21
N LEU A 229 -3.88 -6.05 7.04
CA LEU A 229 -4.62 -7.04 7.84
C LEU A 229 -5.66 -6.37 8.73
N TRP A 230 -5.28 -5.31 9.47
CA TRP A 230 -6.23 -4.57 10.29
C TRP A 230 -7.36 -3.98 9.46
N LEU A 231 -7.05 -3.33 8.33
CA LEU A 231 -8.05 -2.74 7.44
C LEU A 231 -8.97 -3.79 6.80
N ALA A 232 -8.46 -5.00 6.51
CA ALA A 232 -9.23 -6.11 5.95
C ALA A 232 -10.15 -6.78 6.98
N SER A 233 -9.78 -6.72 8.26
CA SER A 233 -10.50 -7.36 9.34
C SER A 233 -11.73 -6.56 9.81
N ASP A 234 -12.60 -7.20 10.61
CA ASP A 234 -13.77 -6.57 11.21
C ASP A 234 -13.39 -5.56 12.33
N GLU A 235 -12.13 -5.59 12.82
CA GLU A 235 -11.61 -4.64 13.81
C GLU A 235 -11.59 -3.19 13.30
N SER A 236 -11.47 -2.98 12.00
CA SER A 236 -11.55 -1.67 11.35
C SER A 236 -12.96 -1.32 10.86
N GLY A 237 -13.99 -1.97 11.41
CA GLY A 237 -15.38 -1.89 10.93
C GLY A 237 -15.99 -0.49 10.85
N TYR A 238 -15.45 0.48 11.57
CA TYR A 238 -15.89 1.89 11.53
C TYR A 238 -14.93 2.83 10.81
N THR A 239 -13.99 2.28 10.02
CA THR A 239 -12.96 3.05 9.30
C THR A 239 -13.15 2.91 7.80
N THR A 240 -13.49 4.03 7.12
CA THR A 240 -13.56 4.12 5.66
C THR A 240 -13.07 5.49 5.18
N GLY A 241 -12.49 5.59 3.98
CA GLY A 241 -11.95 6.81 3.40
C GLY A 241 -10.62 7.28 4.03
N HIS A 242 -10.05 6.47 4.92
CA HIS A 242 -8.80 6.80 5.61
C HIS A 242 -7.58 6.37 4.81
N THR A 243 -6.49 7.13 4.94
CA THR A 243 -5.16 6.73 4.49
C THR A 243 -4.30 6.46 5.71
N LEU A 244 -4.09 5.19 6.03
CA LEU A 244 -3.26 4.75 7.14
C LEU A 244 -1.80 4.87 6.77
N THR A 245 -1.04 5.67 7.51
CA THR A 245 0.36 5.93 7.22
C THR A 245 1.27 5.00 8.02
N THR A 246 2.22 4.34 7.34
CA THR A 246 3.26 3.48 7.90
C THR A 246 4.63 3.99 7.45
N ASP A 247 5.16 5.02 8.13
CA ASP A 247 6.29 5.81 7.66
C ASP A 247 7.29 6.25 8.75
N ALA A 248 7.22 5.65 9.91
CA ALA A 248 8.06 6.04 11.06
C ALA A 248 7.94 7.54 11.45
N GLY A 249 6.83 8.20 11.07
CA GLY A 249 6.60 9.63 11.33
C GLY A 249 7.21 10.58 10.30
N LEU A 250 7.71 10.08 9.16
CA LEU A 250 8.33 10.90 8.12
C LEU A 250 7.40 12.05 7.66
N THR A 251 6.13 11.76 7.38
CA THR A 251 5.17 12.75 6.86
C THR A 251 4.68 13.75 7.90
N VAL A 252 4.95 13.51 9.19
CA VAL A 252 4.69 14.48 10.27
C VAL A 252 5.96 15.20 10.74
N GLY A 253 7.06 15.08 9.96
CA GLY A 253 8.29 15.83 10.18
C GLY A 253 9.28 15.17 11.14
N ALA A 254 9.13 13.88 11.43
CA ALA A 254 10.14 13.16 12.19
C ALA A 254 11.44 13.01 11.38
N THR A 255 12.58 13.24 12.02
CA THR A 255 13.92 13.05 11.46
C THR A 255 14.77 12.20 12.42
N PRO A 256 15.85 11.57 11.94
CA PRO A 256 16.74 10.81 12.81
C PRO A 256 17.38 11.64 13.94
N GLU A 257 17.59 12.93 13.70
CA GLU A 257 18.17 13.87 14.67
C GLU A 257 17.15 14.39 15.69
N GLY A 258 15.85 14.20 15.39
CA GLY A 258 14.76 14.78 16.18
C GLY A 258 14.51 16.28 15.91
N PRO A 259 13.48 16.85 16.50
CA PRO A 259 13.10 18.25 16.29
C PRO A 259 14.00 19.22 17.06
N ALA A 260 14.13 20.45 16.56
CA ALA A 260 14.93 21.51 17.19
C ALA A 260 14.47 21.91 18.60
N PHE A 261 13.28 21.49 19.02
CA PHE A 261 12.72 21.71 20.38
C PHE A 261 12.79 20.46 21.27
N SER A 262 13.78 19.58 21.06
CA SER A 262 13.99 18.36 21.82
C SER A 262 14.46 18.58 23.27
N GLU A 263 14.96 19.78 23.57
CA GLU A 263 15.38 20.18 24.91
C GLU A 263 14.46 21.25 25.48
N TYR A 264 14.21 21.16 26.80
CA TYR A 264 13.43 22.18 27.49
C TYR A 264 14.12 23.54 27.40
N GLN A 265 13.37 24.56 27.00
CA GLN A 265 13.73 25.96 27.09
C GLN A 265 12.68 26.69 27.94
N PRO A 266 13.11 27.65 28.80
CA PRO A 266 12.13 28.50 29.49
C PRO A 266 11.17 29.16 28.49
N LEU A 267 9.90 29.29 28.86
CA LEU A 267 8.85 29.90 28.04
C LEU A 267 9.35 31.19 27.37
N PHE A 268 9.21 31.24 26.05
CA PHE A 268 9.48 32.48 25.28
C PHE A 268 8.29 33.41 25.36
N ARG A 269 8.50 34.65 25.72
CA ARG A 269 7.49 35.69 25.89
C ARG A 269 7.77 36.90 25.02
N GLU A 270 6.89 37.87 25.11
CA GLU A 270 6.96 39.17 24.44
C GLU A 270 8.31 39.86 24.70
N GLY A 271 8.87 40.54 23.68
CA GLY A 271 10.13 41.27 23.77
C GLY A 271 11.36 40.41 24.09
N GLY A 272 11.32 39.09 23.81
CA GLY A 272 12.44 38.18 24.06
C GLY A 272 12.59 37.70 25.51
N LYS A 273 11.64 38.01 26.41
CA LYS A 273 11.61 37.55 27.79
C LYS A 273 11.43 36.03 27.85
N ARG A 274 11.97 35.40 28.87
CA ARG A 274 11.90 33.94 29.09
C ARG A 274 11.36 33.62 30.49
N GLY A 275 10.65 32.52 30.62
CA GLY A 275 10.06 32.05 31.90
C GLY A 275 8.77 32.80 32.25
N LEU A 276 8.17 32.42 33.37
CA LEU A 276 6.89 32.97 33.88
C LEU A 276 7.10 34.19 34.77
N GLU A 277 8.29 34.38 35.34
CA GLU A 277 8.58 35.50 36.22
C GLU A 277 8.78 36.79 35.42
N SER A 278 8.08 37.88 35.83
CA SER A 278 8.34 39.22 35.36
C SER A 278 9.56 39.76 36.07
N SER A 279 10.71 39.82 35.35
CA SER A 279 11.85 40.60 35.79
C SER A 279 11.60 42.10 35.52
#